data_2b02cab934563bcc52022543ca3fb3dd
#
_entry.id   2b02cab934563bcc52022543ca3fb3dd
#
_cell.length_a   1.000
_cell.length_b   1.000
_cell.length_c   1.000
_cell.angle_alpha   90.00
_cell.angle_beta   90.00
_cell.angle_gamma   90.00
#
_symmetry.space_group_name_H-M   'P 1'
#
loop_
_entity.id
_entity.type
_entity.pdbx_description
1 polymer ?
#
loop_
_entity_poly.entity_id
_entity_poly.type
_entity_poly.pdbx_seq_one_letter_code
_entity_poly.pdbx_strand_id
1 'polypeptide(L)'
;MRKKINISVNKRIIKNIKQGAEDNINKGISILNDYKEKKNEERSKRIYPDGEEKQQNHSTKFKPIILSFIVIILFFATYTFLEYAPILGFNIFNTKAQKNITIENLSQEKNIYKEYNNELLVYSDQSLITYDKNGKKTWEYKIDKNISSDIYINKSHMVVANKSNGNVYIFSGKNELANKKIDGEIDDVFLDDNGNIAVEYSSSGYKKTITVFDKYGENKYSAYISSASIIDIKLIDNAKKLLLVQTDSSSLTIGTKISIIDADKTDSIKEILNLKNKLVYDVRIVNEDVILVTNDSIQKYNLSTGVNSEIHSLDANQTNYITLSDNYFAAVETNKDKFNFITDKFDNTSISNIELNVLPKYIKNSGLLTYVVSENNISVINKWGIVVKNIDIKLPPTDIVIFNKEKSLALIYSNRIEIAKL
;
A
#
# COMPACT_ATOMS: atom_id res chain seq x y z
N MET A 1 23.76 31.34 -9.03
CA MET A 1 24.77 30.26 -9.17
C MET A 1 24.05 28.91 -9.24
N ARG A 2 24.01 28.26 -10.40
CA ARG A 2 23.41 26.92 -10.56
C ARG A 2 24.43 25.88 -10.10
N LYS A 3 24.24 25.24 -8.93
CA LYS A 3 25.04 24.08 -8.53
C LYS A 3 24.58 22.85 -9.30
N LYS A 4 25.51 22.26 -10.05
CA LYS A 4 25.34 20.97 -10.69
C LYS A 4 25.19 19.89 -9.62
N ILE A 5 24.02 19.25 -9.58
CA ILE A 5 23.75 18.07 -8.75
C ILE A 5 24.53 16.88 -9.33
N ASN A 6 25.27 16.21 -8.47
CA ASN A 6 26.26 15.19 -8.83
C ASN A 6 25.57 13.88 -9.23
N ILE A 7 25.72 13.47 -10.50
CA ILE A 7 25.04 12.35 -11.18
C ILE A 7 25.69 10.98 -10.86
N SER A 8 26.39 10.82 -9.74
CA SER A 8 27.13 9.58 -9.48
C SER A 8 26.24 8.36 -9.09
N VAL A 9 25.07 8.57 -8.51
CA VAL A 9 24.14 7.50 -8.11
C VAL A 9 23.48 6.82 -9.32
N ASN A 10 23.26 7.56 -10.39
CA ASN A 10 22.56 7.06 -11.59
C ASN A 10 23.32 5.99 -12.39
N LYS A 11 24.67 5.98 -12.32
CA LYS A 11 25.47 5.03 -13.12
C LYS A 11 25.40 3.58 -12.62
N ARG A 12 25.24 3.37 -11.31
CA ARG A 12 25.22 2.01 -10.73
C ARG A 12 23.86 1.33 -10.95
N ILE A 13 22.78 2.09 -10.83
CA ILE A 13 21.40 1.60 -11.09
C ILE A 13 21.22 1.28 -12.57
N ILE A 14 21.67 2.18 -13.46
CA ILE A 14 21.62 1.95 -14.91
C ILE A 14 22.47 0.74 -15.29
N LYS A 15 23.64 0.54 -14.65
CA LYS A 15 24.48 -0.63 -14.88
C LYS A 15 23.80 -1.94 -14.47
N ASN A 16 23.11 -1.97 -13.32
CA ASN A 16 22.41 -3.16 -12.82
C ASN A 16 21.16 -3.49 -13.67
N ILE A 17 20.42 -2.48 -14.12
CA ILE A 17 19.28 -2.66 -15.04
C ILE A 17 19.77 -3.16 -16.40
N LYS A 18 20.89 -2.61 -16.91
CA LYS A 18 21.49 -3.06 -18.16
C LYS A 18 21.96 -4.51 -18.07
N GLN A 19 22.61 -4.88 -16.99
CA GLN A 19 23.11 -6.23 -16.74
C GLN A 19 21.97 -7.25 -16.61
N GLY A 20 20.89 -6.93 -15.87
CA GLY A 20 19.71 -7.79 -15.78
C GLY A 20 18.94 -7.92 -17.10
N ALA A 21 18.91 -6.88 -17.93
CA ALA A 21 18.33 -6.93 -19.27
C ALA A 21 19.18 -7.79 -20.22
N GLU A 22 20.50 -7.64 -20.19
CA GLU A 22 21.45 -8.45 -20.99
C GLU A 22 21.39 -9.93 -20.61
N ASP A 23 21.28 -10.26 -19.33
CA ASP A 23 21.16 -11.64 -18.86
C ASP A 23 19.85 -12.31 -19.33
N ASN A 24 18.74 -11.58 -19.30
CA ASN A 24 17.45 -12.07 -19.80
C ASN A 24 17.44 -12.22 -21.34
N ILE A 25 18.07 -11.31 -22.06
CA ILE A 25 18.23 -11.39 -23.53
C ILE A 25 19.09 -12.59 -23.89
N ASN A 26 20.24 -12.80 -23.21
CA ASN A 26 21.12 -13.93 -23.46
C ASN A 26 20.45 -15.27 -23.15
N LYS A 27 19.63 -15.34 -22.08
CA LYS A 27 18.82 -16.51 -21.76
C LYS A 27 17.75 -16.80 -22.83
N GLY A 28 17.13 -15.76 -23.38
CA GLY A 28 16.19 -15.87 -24.49
C GLY A 28 16.87 -16.35 -25.78
N ILE A 29 18.08 -15.88 -26.07
CA ILE A 29 18.89 -16.29 -27.23
C ILE A 29 19.33 -17.76 -27.10
N SER A 30 19.72 -18.24 -25.93
CA SER A 30 20.08 -19.65 -25.71
C SER A 30 18.91 -20.59 -25.98
N ILE A 31 17.71 -20.24 -25.45
CA ILE A 31 16.49 -21.03 -25.69
C ILE A 31 16.12 -21.08 -27.18
N LEU A 32 16.30 -19.98 -27.89
CA LEU A 32 16.08 -19.92 -29.35
C LEU A 32 17.08 -20.76 -30.15
N ASN A 33 18.33 -20.82 -29.71
CA ASN A 33 19.35 -21.63 -30.34
C ASN A 33 19.12 -23.13 -30.10
N ASP A 34 18.77 -23.52 -28.87
CA ASP A 34 18.40 -24.91 -28.53
C ASP A 34 17.18 -25.38 -29.33
N TYR A 35 16.19 -24.50 -29.54
CA TYR A 35 15.04 -24.81 -30.38
C TYR A 35 15.42 -24.98 -31.85
N LYS A 36 16.35 -24.18 -32.34
CA LYS A 36 16.88 -24.31 -33.73
C LYS A 36 17.66 -25.59 -33.92
N GLU A 37 18.51 -25.98 -32.97
CA GLU A 37 19.27 -27.22 -33.04
C GLU A 37 18.36 -28.45 -33.03
N LYS A 38 17.39 -28.51 -32.09
CA LYS A 38 16.39 -29.59 -32.07
C LYS A 38 15.61 -29.72 -33.36
N LYS A 39 15.25 -28.59 -33.98
CA LYS A 39 14.51 -28.57 -35.24
C LYS A 39 15.38 -28.99 -36.43
N ASN A 40 16.67 -28.74 -36.38
CA ASN A 40 17.63 -29.20 -37.39
C ASN A 40 17.95 -30.70 -37.22
N GLU A 41 18.03 -31.22 -36.01
CA GLU A 41 18.16 -32.65 -35.74
C GLU A 41 16.92 -33.45 -36.19
N GLU A 42 15.70 -32.92 -35.95
CA GLU A 42 14.47 -33.54 -36.45
C GLU A 42 14.39 -33.53 -37.99
N ARG A 43 14.96 -32.53 -38.64
CA ARG A 43 15.07 -32.48 -40.13
C ARG A 43 16.08 -33.46 -40.69
N SER A 44 17.20 -33.68 -40.01
CA SER A 44 18.23 -34.64 -40.45
C SER A 44 17.79 -36.10 -40.31
N LYS A 45 16.79 -36.40 -39.44
CA LYS A 45 16.23 -37.74 -39.23
C LYS A 45 15.14 -38.15 -40.21
N ARG A 46 14.68 -37.24 -41.09
CA ARG A 46 13.72 -37.57 -42.16
C ARG A 46 14.44 -37.78 -43.49
N ILE A 47 15.11 -38.91 -43.61
CA ILE A 47 15.59 -39.39 -44.91
C ILE A 47 14.39 -40.09 -45.59
N TYR A 48 13.90 -39.48 -46.67
CA TYR A 48 12.94 -40.11 -47.56
C TYR A 48 13.74 -40.91 -48.61
N PRO A 49 13.38 -42.20 -48.87
CA PRO A 49 13.91 -42.89 -50.03
C PRO A 49 13.03 -42.49 -51.23
N ASP A 50 13.56 -41.74 -52.11
CA ASP A 50 13.32 -41.55 -53.53
C ASP A 50 13.41 -40.09 -53.94
N GLY A 51 14.33 -39.86 -54.86
CA GLY A 51 14.73 -38.50 -55.25
C GLY A 51 13.68 -37.81 -56.12
N GLU A 52 13.06 -36.81 -55.59
CA GLU A 52 12.60 -35.63 -56.30
C GLU A 52 12.65 -34.42 -55.39
N GLU A 53 13.61 -33.51 -55.63
CA GLU A 53 13.70 -32.21 -55.00
C GLU A 53 12.51 -31.34 -55.41
N LYS A 54 11.43 -31.29 -54.64
CA LYS A 54 10.49 -30.19 -54.70
C LYS A 54 10.95 -29.12 -53.70
N GLN A 55 11.58 -28.09 -54.20
CA GLN A 55 11.77 -26.82 -53.48
C GLN A 55 10.40 -26.27 -53.05
N GLN A 56 9.96 -26.57 -51.85
CA GLN A 56 8.86 -25.86 -51.22
C GLN A 56 9.42 -24.64 -50.49
N ASN A 57 9.23 -23.48 -51.11
CA ASN A 57 9.41 -22.17 -50.51
C ASN A 57 8.43 -21.98 -49.32
N HIS A 58 8.79 -22.45 -48.13
CA HIS A 58 7.98 -22.30 -46.90
C HIS A 58 8.49 -21.18 -45.98
N SER A 59 9.21 -20.17 -46.50
CA SER A 59 9.84 -19.13 -45.67
C SER A 59 9.06 -17.81 -45.51
N THR A 60 7.94 -17.65 -46.24
CA THR A 60 7.25 -16.33 -46.29
C THR A 60 6.06 -16.15 -45.35
N LYS A 61 5.49 -17.22 -44.81
CA LYS A 61 4.26 -17.13 -43.94
C LYS A 61 4.55 -16.87 -42.46
N PHE A 62 5.75 -17.16 -41.98
CA PHE A 62 6.11 -16.95 -40.56
C PHE A 62 6.62 -15.54 -40.23
N LYS A 63 7.18 -14.85 -41.21
CA LYS A 63 7.71 -13.49 -41.01
C LYS A 63 6.67 -12.47 -40.50
N PRO A 64 5.45 -12.39 -41.05
CA PRO A 64 4.45 -11.42 -40.55
C PRO A 64 3.94 -11.75 -39.15
N ILE A 65 3.84 -13.03 -38.77
CA ILE A 65 3.41 -13.46 -37.45
C ILE A 65 4.48 -13.07 -36.37
N ILE A 66 5.74 -13.31 -36.65
CA ILE A 66 6.85 -12.91 -35.77
C ILE A 66 6.90 -11.39 -35.65
N LEU A 67 6.74 -10.67 -36.76
CA LEU A 67 6.73 -9.20 -36.76
C LEU A 67 5.55 -8.66 -35.93
N SER A 68 4.37 -9.24 -36.03
CA SER A 68 3.20 -8.84 -35.23
C SER A 68 3.43 -9.09 -33.73
N PHE A 69 4.06 -10.20 -33.36
CA PHE A 69 4.43 -10.48 -31.95
C PHE A 69 5.44 -9.46 -31.41
N ILE A 70 6.45 -9.09 -32.19
CA ILE A 70 7.43 -8.05 -31.82
C ILE A 70 6.74 -6.71 -31.64
N VAL A 71 5.82 -6.33 -32.53
CA VAL A 71 5.05 -5.09 -32.41
C VAL A 71 4.18 -5.08 -31.16
N ILE A 72 3.52 -6.20 -30.83
CA ILE A 72 2.72 -6.33 -29.61
C ILE A 72 3.61 -6.20 -28.35
N ILE A 73 4.75 -6.87 -28.32
CA ILE A 73 5.72 -6.77 -27.21
C ILE A 73 6.23 -5.34 -27.05
N LEU A 74 6.59 -4.67 -28.14
CA LEU A 74 7.02 -3.28 -28.14
C LEU A 74 5.90 -2.34 -27.66
N PHE A 75 4.66 -2.59 -28.07
CA PHE A 75 3.51 -1.82 -27.63
C PHE A 75 3.28 -1.99 -26.12
N PHE A 76 3.32 -3.23 -25.61
CA PHE A 76 3.25 -3.49 -24.17
C PHE A 76 4.42 -2.90 -23.40
N ALA A 77 5.63 -3.00 -23.91
CA ALA A 77 6.82 -2.43 -23.28
C ALA A 77 6.77 -0.89 -23.25
N THR A 78 6.30 -0.24 -24.34
CA THR A 78 6.11 1.21 -24.35
C THR A 78 4.96 1.65 -23.45
N TYR A 79 3.85 0.91 -23.41
CA TYR A 79 2.73 1.18 -22.52
C TYR A 79 3.15 1.09 -21.05
N THR A 80 3.79 -0.01 -20.66
CA THR A 80 4.31 -0.17 -19.29
C THR A 80 5.36 0.87 -18.95
N PHE A 81 6.27 1.18 -19.87
CA PHE A 81 7.26 2.23 -19.68
C PHE A 81 6.60 3.60 -19.45
N LEU A 82 5.61 3.99 -20.25
CA LEU A 82 4.89 5.25 -20.09
C LEU A 82 4.09 5.32 -18.77
N GLU A 83 3.58 4.19 -18.30
CA GLU A 83 2.85 4.11 -17.03
C GLU A 83 3.80 4.22 -15.82
N TYR A 84 4.95 3.58 -15.87
CA TYR A 84 5.90 3.53 -14.75
C TYR A 84 7.04 4.56 -14.84
N ALA A 85 7.26 5.17 -15.98
CA ALA A 85 8.32 6.16 -16.16
C ALA A 85 8.26 7.34 -15.17
N PRO A 86 7.08 7.91 -14.85
CA PRO A 86 7.00 8.96 -13.82
C PRO A 86 7.42 8.46 -12.44
N ILE A 87 7.08 7.22 -12.07
CA ILE A 87 7.46 6.58 -10.80
C ILE A 87 8.97 6.35 -10.74
N LEU A 88 9.61 6.10 -11.88
CA LEU A 88 11.06 5.93 -12.00
C LEU A 88 11.82 7.27 -12.07
N GLY A 89 11.12 8.39 -12.03
CA GLY A 89 11.74 9.74 -12.10
C GLY A 89 12.02 10.24 -13.52
N PHE A 90 11.47 9.57 -14.54
CA PHE A 90 11.54 10.07 -15.92
C PHE A 90 10.40 11.07 -16.16
N ASN A 91 10.71 12.37 -16.16
CA ASN A 91 9.76 13.42 -16.58
C ASN A 91 9.63 13.40 -18.11
N ILE A 92 8.72 12.58 -18.63
CA ILE A 92 8.47 12.46 -20.07
C ILE A 92 7.56 13.61 -20.56
N PHE A 93 6.75 14.18 -19.67
CA PHE A 93 5.87 15.29 -20.00
C PHE A 93 6.02 16.41 -18.96
N ASN A 94 6.50 17.57 -19.42
CA ASN A 94 6.44 18.80 -18.65
C ASN A 94 4.97 19.26 -18.58
N THR A 95 4.22 18.78 -17.61
CA THR A 95 2.84 19.23 -17.40
C THR A 95 2.90 20.63 -16.79
N LYS A 96 2.44 21.63 -17.55
CA LYS A 96 2.12 22.97 -17.00
C LYS A 96 1.24 22.78 -15.78
N ALA A 97 1.47 23.57 -14.73
CA ALA A 97 0.62 23.60 -13.54
C ALA A 97 -0.86 23.64 -13.96
N GLN A 98 -1.59 22.57 -13.71
CA GLN A 98 -3.01 22.53 -14.00
C GLN A 98 -3.76 23.30 -12.91
N LYS A 99 -4.77 24.05 -13.32
CA LYS A 99 -5.65 24.81 -12.43
C LYS A 99 -6.19 23.88 -11.35
N ASN A 100 -5.91 24.18 -10.09
CA ASN A 100 -6.48 23.46 -8.96
C ASN A 100 -8.01 23.63 -8.96
N ILE A 101 -8.71 22.56 -8.69
CA ILE A 101 -10.16 22.55 -8.54
C ILE A 101 -10.44 22.66 -7.05
N THR A 102 -11.31 23.61 -6.67
CA THR A 102 -11.65 23.86 -5.27
C THR A 102 -13.04 23.33 -4.98
N ILE A 103 -13.20 22.57 -3.91
CA ILE A 103 -14.46 22.17 -3.31
C ILE A 103 -14.61 23.00 -2.03
N GLU A 104 -15.60 23.90 -2.03
CA GLU A 104 -15.90 24.81 -0.91
C GLU A 104 -17.15 24.35 -0.17
N ASN A 105 -17.49 25.05 0.93
CA ASN A 105 -18.69 24.80 1.74
C ASN A 105 -18.76 23.41 2.39
N LEU A 106 -17.63 22.92 2.84
CA LEU A 106 -17.61 21.76 3.74
C LEU A 106 -18.12 22.20 5.12
N SER A 107 -18.89 21.34 5.77
CA SER A 107 -19.34 21.59 7.13
C SER A 107 -18.17 21.86 8.06
N GLN A 108 -18.39 22.63 9.13
CA GLN A 108 -17.36 22.89 10.14
C GLN A 108 -17.21 21.71 11.14
N GLU A 109 -18.03 20.68 11.00
CA GLU A 109 -17.93 19.46 11.80
C GLU A 109 -16.74 18.60 11.39
N LYS A 110 -16.41 17.60 12.21
CA LYS A 110 -15.29 16.67 11.96
C LYS A 110 -15.54 15.89 10.68
N ASN A 111 -14.89 16.31 9.60
CA ASN A 111 -14.91 15.59 8.32
C ASN A 111 -13.85 14.49 8.27
N ILE A 112 -14.16 13.40 7.57
CA ILE A 112 -13.21 12.33 7.29
C ILE A 112 -12.95 12.32 5.78
N TYR A 113 -11.68 12.30 5.40
CA TYR A 113 -11.23 12.30 4.02
C TYR A 113 -10.41 11.05 3.74
N LYS A 114 -10.80 10.27 2.74
CA LYS A 114 -10.12 9.03 2.37
C LYS A 114 -10.13 8.84 0.86
N GLU A 115 -9.25 7.98 0.36
CA GLU A 115 -9.38 7.43 -0.99
C GLU A 115 -10.35 6.26 -0.96
N TYR A 116 -11.26 6.19 -1.92
CA TYR A 116 -12.17 5.08 -2.12
C TYR A 116 -12.52 4.89 -3.59
N ASN A 117 -12.25 3.72 -4.15
CA ASN A 117 -12.49 3.39 -5.56
C ASN A 117 -11.87 4.39 -6.55
N ASN A 118 -10.65 4.84 -6.29
CA ASN A 118 -9.95 5.86 -7.05
C ASN A 118 -10.63 7.24 -7.07
N GLU A 119 -11.56 7.50 -6.16
CA GLU A 119 -12.23 8.78 -5.96
C GLU A 119 -11.88 9.32 -4.56
N LEU A 120 -12.06 10.63 -4.38
CA LEU A 120 -11.97 11.26 -3.07
C LEU A 120 -13.29 11.04 -2.34
N LEU A 121 -13.26 10.27 -1.24
CA LEU A 121 -14.37 10.13 -0.32
C LEU A 121 -14.29 11.22 0.74
N VAL A 122 -15.41 11.89 0.95
CA VAL A 122 -15.64 12.86 2.03
C VAL A 122 -16.84 12.38 2.85
N TYR A 123 -16.62 12.15 4.13
CA TYR A 123 -17.72 12.00 5.08
C TYR A 123 -17.96 13.34 5.79
N SER A 124 -19.13 13.90 5.61
CA SER A 124 -19.53 15.19 6.16
C SER A 124 -21.04 15.18 6.37
N ASP A 125 -21.52 15.76 7.46
CA ASP A 125 -22.96 15.90 7.76
C ASP A 125 -23.75 14.60 7.59
N GLN A 126 -23.20 13.47 8.05
CA GLN A 126 -23.80 12.14 7.95
C GLN A 126 -23.98 11.64 6.51
N SER A 127 -23.28 12.24 5.58
CA SER A 127 -23.26 11.84 4.18
C SER A 127 -21.88 11.36 3.78
N LEU A 128 -21.83 10.23 3.11
CA LEU A 128 -20.67 9.77 2.35
C LEU A 128 -20.78 10.36 0.96
N ILE A 129 -19.81 11.13 0.55
CA ILE A 129 -19.81 11.78 -0.76
C ILE A 129 -18.50 11.44 -1.47
N THR A 130 -18.57 10.99 -2.72
CA THR A 130 -17.37 10.81 -3.54
C THR A 130 -17.26 11.87 -4.63
N TYR A 131 -16.02 12.28 -4.88
CA TYR A 131 -15.66 13.25 -5.92
C TYR A 131 -14.62 12.65 -6.86
N ASP A 132 -14.80 12.87 -8.15
CA ASP A 132 -13.83 12.49 -9.17
C ASP A 132 -12.61 13.46 -9.19
N LYS A 133 -11.64 13.16 -10.04
CA LYS A 133 -10.43 13.97 -10.26
C LYS A 133 -10.72 15.42 -10.74
N ASN A 134 -11.94 15.74 -11.15
CA ASN A 134 -12.37 17.06 -11.57
C ASN A 134 -13.21 17.75 -10.50
N GLY A 135 -13.30 17.19 -9.29
CA GLY A 135 -14.11 17.74 -8.20
C GLY A 135 -15.62 17.60 -8.43
N LYS A 136 -16.03 16.78 -9.40
CA LYS A 136 -17.45 16.50 -9.63
C LYS A 136 -17.93 15.43 -8.67
N LYS A 137 -19.02 15.69 -7.95
CA LYS A 137 -19.70 14.70 -7.11
C LYS A 137 -20.20 13.55 -7.99
N THR A 138 -19.84 12.32 -7.62
CA THR A 138 -20.14 11.10 -8.39
C THR A 138 -21.09 10.16 -7.65
N TRP A 139 -21.17 10.27 -6.33
CA TRP A 139 -22.02 9.45 -5.48
C TRP A 139 -22.27 10.16 -4.15
N GLU A 140 -23.42 9.85 -3.54
CA GLU A 140 -23.78 10.27 -2.20
C GLU A 140 -24.62 9.16 -1.54
N TYR A 141 -24.33 8.89 -0.29
CA TYR A 141 -25.09 8.00 0.56
C TYR A 141 -25.30 8.64 1.94
N LYS A 142 -26.56 8.69 2.39
CA LYS A 142 -26.89 9.24 3.69
C LYS A 142 -26.93 8.14 4.75
N ILE A 143 -26.23 8.37 5.84
CA ILE A 143 -26.21 7.51 7.02
C ILE A 143 -27.18 8.09 8.04
N ASP A 144 -27.79 7.24 8.87
CA ASP A 144 -28.77 7.66 9.88
C ASP A 144 -28.23 8.71 10.83
N LYS A 145 -29.11 9.65 11.22
CA LYS A 145 -28.78 10.79 12.07
C LYS A 145 -28.29 10.37 13.47
N ASN A 146 -27.42 11.19 14.04
CA ASN A 146 -26.86 11.12 15.40
C ASN A 146 -25.70 10.15 15.60
N ILE A 147 -24.72 10.14 14.68
CA ILE A 147 -23.75 9.09 14.68
C ILE A 147 -22.32 9.64 14.63
N SER A 148 -21.57 9.38 15.70
CA SER A 148 -20.11 9.35 15.63
C SER A 148 -19.70 8.10 14.85
N SER A 149 -19.54 8.23 13.54
CA SER A 149 -19.13 7.12 12.68
C SER A 149 -17.65 7.22 12.37
N ASP A 150 -16.98 6.07 12.38
CA ASP A 150 -15.65 5.90 11.78
C ASP A 150 -15.77 5.13 10.47
N ILE A 151 -14.83 5.43 9.56
CA ILE A 151 -14.80 4.84 8.22
C ILE A 151 -13.52 4.05 8.05
N TYR A 152 -13.67 2.81 7.69
CA TYR A 152 -12.61 1.85 7.43
C TYR A 152 -12.66 1.44 5.96
N ILE A 153 -11.52 1.52 5.27
CA ILE A 153 -11.44 1.24 3.84
C ILE A 153 -10.26 0.32 3.56
N ASN A 154 -10.52 -0.69 2.76
CA ASN A 154 -9.48 -1.49 2.14
C ASN A 154 -9.86 -1.77 0.69
N LYS A 155 -9.07 -1.26 -0.26
CA LYS A 155 -9.34 -1.35 -1.71
C LYS A 155 -10.75 -0.86 -2.08
N SER A 156 -11.61 -1.78 -2.54
CA SER A 156 -12.98 -1.48 -2.97
C SER A 156 -14.03 -1.73 -1.89
N HIS A 157 -13.62 -2.15 -0.68
CA HIS A 157 -14.53 -2.38 0.43
C HIS A 157 -14.42 -1.24 1.44
N MET A 158 -15.57 -0.85 1.98
CA MET A 158 -15.67 0.18 3.00
C MET A 158 -16.64 -0.29 4.08
N VAL A 159 -16.28 -0.03 5.32
CA VAL A 159 -17.16 -0.20 6.47
C VAL A 159 -17.33 1.15 7.15
N VAL A 160 -18.57 1.49 7.44
CA VAL A 160 -18.91 2.64 8.27
C VAL A 160 -19.50 2.08 9.57
N ALA A 161 -18.77 2.28 10.65
CA ALA A 161 -19.16 1.76 11.96
C ALA A 161 -19.59 2.91 12.86
N ASN A 162 -20.80 2.79 13.38
CA ASN A 162 -21.28 3.65 14.43
C ASN A 162 -20.89 3.08 15.79
N LYS A 163 -19.85 3.67 16.39
CA LYS A 163 -19.32 3.18 17.66
C LYS A 163 -20.34 3.19 18.80
N SER A 164 -21.19 4.20 18.87
CA SER A 164 -22.10 4.36 20.00
C SER A 164 -23.37 3.52 19.92
N ASN A 165 -23.89 3.26 18.72
CA ASN A 165 -25.12 2.48 18.55
C ASN A 165 -24.91 1.08 17.95
N GLY A 166 -23.68 0.71 17.58
CA GLY A 166 -23.34 -0.60 17.08
C GLY A 166 -23.78 -0.90 15.64
N ASN A 167 -24.25 0.08 14.86
CA ASN A 167 -24.57 -0.16 13.45
C ASN A 167 -23.30 -0.23 12.59
N VAL A 168 -23.25 -1.21 11.69
CA VAL A 168 -22.12 -1.46 10.77
C VAL A 168 -22.65 -1.57 9.35
N TYR A 169 -22.37 -0.55 8.55
CA TYR A 169 -22.73 -0.53 7.13
C TYR A 169 -21.55 -1.04 6.30
N ILE A 170 -21.78 -2.00 5.44
CA ILE A 170 -20.77 -2.65 4.61
C ILE A 170 -21.01 -2.31 3.15
N PHE A 171 -20.00 -1.77 2.49
CA PHE A 171 -20.06 -1.36 1.09
C PHE A 171 -19.02 -2.09 0.24
N SER A 172 -19.37 -2.36 -1.01
CA SER A 172 -18.43 -2.69 -2.06
C SER A 172 -18.68 -1.79 -3.26
N GLY A 173 -17.68 -1.01 -3.64
CA GLY A 173 -17.92 0.09 -4.56
C GLY A 173 -18.95 1.05 -4.00
N LYS A 174 -19.93 1.43 -4.83
CA LYS A 174 -21.03 2.35 -4.44
C LYS A 174 -22.28 1.63 -3.95
N ASN A 175 -22.19 0.32 -3.72
CA ASN A 175 -23.33 -0.51 -3.31
C ASN A 175 -23.18 -0.87 -1.83
N GLU A 176 -24.24 -0.62 -1.05
CA GLU A 176 -24.40 -1.22 0.26
C GLU A 176 -24.68 -2.72 0.10
N LEU A 177 -23.84 -3.54 0.73
CA LEU A 177 -24.01 -5.00 0.74
C LEU A 177 -24.79 -5.49 1.95
N ALA A 178 -24.57 -4.84 3.10
CA ALA A 178 -25.22 -5.21 4.35
C ALA A 178 -25.23 -4.04 5.35
N ASN A 179 -26.21 -4.11 6.24
CA ASN A 179 -26.25 -3.31 7.47
C ASN A 179 -26.44 -4.29 8.64
N LYS A 180 -25.49 -4.31 9.56
CA LYS A 180 -25.48 -5.22 10.70
C LYS A 180 -25.57 -4.43 11.99
N LYS A 181 -26.19 -5.05 12.99
CA LYS A 181 -26.24 -4.55 14.35
C LYS A 181 -25.33 -5.38 15.24
N ILE A 182 -24.38 -4.74 15.89
CA ILE A 182 -23.55 -5.31 16.95
C ILE A 182 -24.22 -4.99 18.29
N ASP A 183 -24.34 -6.01 19.13
CA ASP A 183 -24.89 -5.84 20.48
C ASP A 183 -23.75 -5.48 21.44
N GLY A 184 -23.34 -4.23 21.39
CA GLY A 184 -22.26 -3.67 22.19
C GLY A 184 -21.70 -2.38 21.59
N GLU A 185 -20.83 -1.73 22.35
CA GLU A 185 -20.10 -0.55 21.89
C GLU A 185 -18.90 -0.99 21.04
N ILE A 186 -18.86 -0.52 19.78
CA ILE A 186 -17.78 -0.85 18.86
C ILE A 186 -16.52 -0.06 19.23
N ASP A 187 -15.44 -0.75 19.43
CA ASP A 187 -14.13 -0.14 19.69
C ASP A 187 -13.40 0.15 18.40
N ASP A 188 -13.25 -0.87 17.52
CA ASP A 188 -12.57 -0.70 16.23
C ASP A 188 -13.04 -1.73 15.19
N VAL A 189 -12.66 -1.49 13.91
CA VAL A 189 -12.98 -2.36 12.77
C VAL A 189 -11.76 -2.54 11.89
N PHE A 190 -11.53 -3.77 11.46
CA PHE A 190 -10.37 -4.16 10.64
C PHE A 190 -10.85 -4.90 9.38
N LEU A 191 -10.26 -4.56 8.24
CA LEU A 191 -10.60 -5.15 6.94
C LEU A 191 -9.38 -5.81 6.31
N ASP A 192 -9.58 -6.98 5.70
CA ASP A 192 -8.58 -7.57 4.81
C ASP A 192 -8.83 -7.21 3.33
N ASP A 193 -7.91 -7.60 2.47
CA ASP A 193 -7.97 -7.37 1.03
C ASP A 193 -9.14 -8.07 0.32
N ASN A 194 -9.73 -9.09 0.94
CA ASN A 194 -10.85 -9.86 0.41
C ASN A 194 -12.21 -9.30 0.85
N GLY A 195 -12.18 -8.26 1.70
CA GLY A 195 -13.36 -7.62 2.27
C GLY A 195 -13.92 -8.35 3.49
N ASN A 196 -13.18 -9.30 4.10
CA ASN A 196 -13.56 -9.80 5.40
C ASN A 196 -13.34 -8.72 6.45
N ILE A 197 -14.17 -8.74 7.50
CA ILE A 197 -14.29 -7.65 8.47
C ILE A 197 -14.19 -8.26 9.86
N ALA A 198 -13.28 -7.76 10.69
CA ALA A 198 -13.29 -8.02 12.12
C ALA A 198 -13.81 -6.79 12.86
N VAL A 199 -14.81 -6.95 13.69
CA VAL A 199 -15.37 -5.91 14.54
C VAL A 199 -15.00 -6.22 15.97
N GLU A 200 -14.24 -5.34 16.59
CA GLU A 200 -13.92 -5.38 18.00
C GLU A 200 -14.95 -4.56 18.78
N TYR A 201 -15.52 -5.13 19.83
CA TYR A 201 -16.51 -4.46 20.67
C TYR A 201 -16.50 -4.98 22.09
N SER A 202 -17.04 -4.17 23.00
CA SER A 202 -17.23 -4.54 24.40
C SER A 202 -18.56 -5.25 24.58
N SER A 203 -18.55 -6.46 25.14
CA SER A 203 -19.76 -7.25 25.41
C SER A 203 -19.82 -7.72 26.88
N SER A 204 -21.02 -8.06 27.34
CA SER A 204 -21.22 -8.56 28.71
C SER A 204 -20.44 -9.87 28.93
N GLY A 205 -19.68 -9.94 30.01
CA GLY A 205 -18.92 -11.14 30.40
C GLY A 205 -17.51 -11.27 29.85
N TYR A 206 -17.12 -10.45 28.88
CA TYR A 206 -15.79 -10.47 28.31
C TYR A 206 -15.21 -9.04 28.23
N LYS A 207 -13.89 -8.93 28.30
CA LYS A 207 -13.24 -7.65 28.16
C LYS A 207 -13.40 -7.11 26.73
N LYS A 208 -13.23 -7.98 25.74
CA LYS A 208 -13.43 -7.70 24.32
C LYS A 208 -13.99 -8.91 23.59
N THR A 209 -14.84 -8.65 22.62
CA THR A 209 -15.32 -9.63 21.66
C THR A 209 -14.92 -9.19 20.27
N ILE A 210 -14.44 -10.11 19.46
CA ILE A 210 -14.11 -9.88 18.05
C ILE A 210 -15.02 -10.78 17.24
N THR A 211 -15.93 -10.18 16.47
CA THR A 211 -16.76 -10.94 15.51
C THR A 211 -16.23 -10.72 14.10
N VAL A 212 -16.02 -11.80 13.38
CA VAL A 212 -15.53 -11.79 12.01
C VAL A 212 -16.68 -12.06 11.06
N PHE A 213 -16.86 -11.16 10.10
CA PHE A 213 -17.84 -11.26 9.02
C PHE A 213 -17.12 -11.42 7.69
N ASP A 214 -17.80 -12.01 6.72
CA ASP A 214 -17.41 -11.93 5.33
C ASP A 214 -17.83 -10.57 4.72
N LYS A 215 -17.46 -10.35 3.46
CA LYS A 215 -17.78 -9.12 2.73
C LYS A 215 -19.28 -8.86 2.53
N TYR A 216 -20.13 -9.85 2.74
CA TYR A 216 -21.59 -9.72 2.68
C TYR A 216 -22.23 -9.54 4.05
N GLY A 217 -21.39 -9.47 5.10
CA GLY A 217 -21.83 -9.32 6.48
C GLY A 217 -22.33 -10.64 7.10
N GLU A 218 -22.06 -11.79 6.53
CA GLU A 218 -22.36 -13.06 7.16
C GLU A 218 -21.33 -13.40 8.22
N ASN A 219 -21.79 -13.80 9.41
CA ASN A 219 -20.92 -14.13 10.53
C ASN A 219 -20.14 -15.41 10.23
N LYS A 220 -18.79 -15.33 10.32
CA LYS A 220 -17.89 -16.47 10.18
C LYS A 220 -17.60 -17.13 11.52
N TYR A 221 -17.21 -16.34 12.52
CA TYR A 221 -16.95 -16.77 13.88
C TYR A 221 -16.79 -15.57 14.82
N SER A 222 -16.76 -15.85 16.13
CA SER A 222 -16.42 -14.86 17.16
C SER A 222 -15.35 -15.40 18.08
N ALA A 223 -14.46 -14.51 18.53
CA ALA A 223 -13.41 -14.79 19.51
C ALA A 223 -13.60 -13.88 20.73
N TYR A 224 -13.30 -14.42 21.91
CA TYR A 224 -13.55 -13.76 23.19
C TYR A 224 -12.24 -13.53 23.94
N ILE A 225 -11.95 -12.26 24.28
CA ILE A 225 -10.70 -11.85 24.91
C ILE A 225 -11.00 -11.38 26.34
N SER A 226 -10.42 -12.04 27.31
CA SER A 226 -10.66 -11.77 28.74
C SER A 226 -9.63 -10.88 29.41
N SER A 227 -8.38 -10.85 28.93
CA SER A 227 -7.26 -10.37 29.73
C SER A 227 -6.39 -9.27 29.15
N ALA A 228 -6.46 -9.00 27.83
CA ALA A 228 -5.54 -8.06 27.19
C ALA A 228 -6.26 -6.85 26.55
N SER A 229 -5.53 -5.75 26.37
CA SER A 229 -5.96 -4.64 25.52
C SER A 229 -5.40 -4.86 24.12
N ILE A 230 -6.25 -4.78 23.12
CA ILE A 230 -5.90 -4.94 21.72
C ILE A 230 -5.40 -3.60 21.18
N ILE A 231 -4.30 -3.61 20.44
CA ILE A 231 -3.73 -2.46 19.74
C ILE A 231 -4.15 -2.52 18.27
N ASP A 232 -4.08 -3.72 17.66
CA ASP A 232 -4.37 -3.92 16.24
C ASP A 232 -4.80 -5.38 15.99
N ILE A 233 -5.58 -5.58 14.93
CA ILE A 233 -6.00 -6.90 14.45
C ILE A 233 -5.71 -7.00 12.96
N LYS A 234 -5.06 -8.09 12.54
CA LYS A 234 -4.91 -8.42 11.13
C LYS A 234 -5.61 -9.74 10.82
N LEU A 235 -6.43 -9.71 9.80
CA LEU A 235 -7.06 -10.90 9.22
C LEU A 235 -6.07 -11.55 8.24
N ILE A 236 -5.72 -12.81 8.47
CA ILE A 236 -4.80 -13.57 7.63
C ILE A 236 -5.44 -14.86 7.13
N ASP A 237 -4.90 -15.46 6.07
CA ASP A 237 -5.40 -16.67 5.43
C ASP A 237 -6.89 -16.55 5.04
N ASN A 238 -7.30 -15.42 4.43
CA ASN A 238 -8.70 -15.13 4.10
C ASN A 238 -9.63 -15.21 5.35
N ALA A 239 -9.18 -14.57 6.40
CA ALA A 239 -9.85 -14.51 7.71
C ALA A 239 -10.04 -15.89 8.39
N LYS A 240 -9.24 -16.92 8.05
CA LYS A 240 -9.18 -18.16 8.82
C LYS A 240 -8.40 -18.00 10.11
N LYS A 241 -7.60 -16.94 10.22
CA LYS A 241 -6.84 -16.61 11.41
C LYS A 241 -6.92 -15.11 11.71
N LEU A 242 -6.91 -14.81 13.00
CA LEU A 242 -6.70 -13.46 13.52
C LEU A 242 -5.29 -13.37 14.10
N LEU A 243 -4.52 -12.40 13.64
CA LEU A 243 -3.31 -11.97 14.33
C LEU A 243 -3.68 -10.81 15.22
N LEU A 244 -3.48 -10.98 16.52
CA LEU A 244 -3.76 -9.97 17.55
C LEU A 244 -2.47 -9.33 18.00
N VAL A 245 -2.43 -8.00 17.98
CA VAL A 245 -1.37 -7.20 18.60
C VAL A 245 -1.92 -6.64 19.89
N GLN A 246 -1.32 -7.00 21.01
CA GLN A 246 -1.88 -6.73 22.34
C GLN A 246 -0.83 -6.09 23.24
N THR A 247 -1.27 -5.24 24.18
CA THR A 247 -0.36 -4.78 25.25
C THR A 247 -0.06 -5.94 26.19
N ASP A 248 1.20 -6.07 26.57
CA ASP A 248 1.62 -6.95 27.67
C ASP A 248 2.01 -6.11 28.88
N SER A 249 1.19 -6.20 29.93
CA SER A 249 1.42 -5.54 31.24
C SER A 249 1.76 -6.55 32.34
N SER A 250 2.18 -7.75 32.00
CA SER A 250 2.52 -8.80 32.96
C SER A 250 3.83 -8.55 33.72
N SER A 251 4.64 -7.59 33.27
CA SER A 251 5.90 -7.17 33.88
C SER A 251 5.84 -5.73 34.40
N LEU A 252 6.91 -5.27 35.05
CA LEU A 252 7.05 -3.86 35.51
C LEU A 252 7.06 -2.85 34.38
N THR A 253 7.35 -3.29 33.17
CA THR A 253 7.38 -2.47 31.95
C THR A 253 6.34 -2.99 30.97
N ILE A 254 5.70 -2.06 30.26
CA ILE A 254 4.71 -2.40 29.22
C ILE A 254 5.46 -2.88 27.99
N GLY A 255 5.03 -4.00 27.43
CA GLY A 255 5.50 -4.56 26.19
C GLY A 255 4.35 -4.81 25.20
N THR A 256 4.68 -5.48 24.10
CA THR A 256 3.70 -5.93 23.12
C THR A 256 3.77 -7.44 22.94
N LYS A 257 2.62 -8.06 22.95
CA LYS A 257 2.42 -9.48 22.70
C LYS A 257 1.67 -9.67 21.39
N ILE A 258 2.15 -10.57 20.57
CA ILE A 258 1.50 -10.96 19.31
C ILE A 258 1.01 -12.39 19.43
N SER A 259 -0.27 -12.59 19.10
CA SER A 259 -0.93 -13.88 19.22
C SER A 259 -1.72 -14.22 17.98
N ILE A 260 -1.99 -15.49 17.75
CA ILE A 260 -2.86 -15.97 16.68
C ILE A 260 -4.04 -16.71 17.29
N ILE A 261 -5.23 -16.49 16.72
CA ILE A 261 -6.44 -17.26 16.93
C ILE A 261 -6.82 -17.89 15.59
N ASP A 262 -7.02 -19.21 15.60
CA ASP A 262 -7.55 -19.94 14.45
C ASP A 262 -9.09 -19.93 14.48
N ALA A 263 -9.74 -19.75 13.35
CA ALA A 263 -11.22 -19.72 13.25
C ALA A 263 -11.90 -20.98 13.76
N ASP A 264 -11.24 -22.13 13.66
CA ASP A 264 -11.75 -23.41 14.15
C ASP A 264 -11.53 -23.64 15.66
N LYS A 265 -10.77 -22.77 16.32
CA LYS A 265 -10.40 -22.86 17.75
C LYS A 265 -10.35 -21.50 18.40
N THR A 266 -11.48 -20.78 18.36
CA THR A 266 -11.57 -19.37 18.80
C THR A 266 -11.36 -19.16 20.30
N ASP A 267 -11.41 -20.19 21.10
CA ASP A 267 -11.11 -20.22 22.54
C ASP A 267 -9.62 -20.43 22.86
N SER A 268 -8.80 -20.73 21.84
CA SER A 268 -7.37 -20.97 21.98
C SER A 268 -6.55 -19.83 21.37
N ILE A 269 -5.92 -19.05 22.24
CA ILE A 269 -5.04 -17.94 21.85
C ILE A 269 -3.59 -18.45 21.92
N LYS A 270 -2.91 -18.50 20.77
CA LYS A 270 -1.51 -18.91 20.68
C LYS A 270 -0.60 -17.69 20.61
N GLU A 271 0.19 -17.45 21.65
CA GLU A 271 1.27 -16.47 21.60
C GLU A 271 2.36 -16.92 20.61
N ILE A 272 2.79 -16.02 19.70
CA ILE A 272 3.83 -16.28 18.71
C ILE A 272 5.05 -15.39 18.89
N LEU A 273 4.89 -14.20 19.50
CA LEU A 273 5.96 -13.26 19.76
C LEU A 273 5.64 -12.43 21.00
N ASN A 274 6.64 -12.22 21.86
CA ASN A 274 6.56 -11.31 22.99
C ASN A 274 7.73 -10.33 22.95
N LEU A 275 7.40 -9.07 22.74
CA LEU A 275 8.33 -7.95 22.67
C LEU A 275 8.34 -7.23 24.02
N LYS A 276 9.18 -7.71 24.94
CA LYS A 276 9.34 -7.08 26.26
C LYS A 276 9.92 -5.69 26.12
N ASN A 277 9.30 -4.72 26.83
CA ASN A 277 9.71 -3.30 26.83
C ASN A 277 9.62 -2.59 25.48
N LYS A 278 8.92 -3.18 24.49
CA LYS A 278 8.71 -2.57 23.19
C LYS A 278 7.22 -2.41 22.92
N LEU A 279 6.82 -1.19 22.60
CA LEU A 279 5.47 -0.88 22.17
C LEU A 279 5.43 -0.85 20.64
N VAL A 280 4.47 -1.55 20.07
CA VAL A 280 4.18 -1.54 18.64
C VAL A 280 3.21 -0.41 18.31
N TYR A 281 3.55 0.40 17.33
CA TYR A 281 2.76 1.55 16.86
C TYR A 281 2.09 1.33 15.51
N ASP A 282 2.67 0.49 14.65
CA ASP A 282 2.11 0.15 13.34
C ASP A 282 2.47 -1.30 12.98
N VAL A 283 1.57 -1.97 12.27
CA VAL A 283 1.71 -3.37 11.85
C VAL A 283 1.27 -3.54 10.40
N ARG A 284 2.13 -4.18 9.60
CA ARG A 284 1.80 -4.58 8.24
C ARG A 284 2.05 -6.06 8.04
N ILE A 285 1.18 -6.69 7.26
CA ILE A 285 1.43 -8.04 6.74
C ILE A 285 1.93 -7.91 5.31
N VAL A 286 3.10 -8.45 5.05
CA VAL A 286 3.74 -8.45 3.72
C VAL A 286 4.09 -9.89 3.38
N ASN A 287 3.28 -10.56 2.59
CA ASN A 287 3.33 -12.01 2.36
C ASN A 287 3.21 -12.79 3.68
N GLU A 288 4.27 -13.50 4.07
CA GLU A 288 4.36 -14.26 5.33
C GLU A 288 5.06 -13.49 6.45
N ASP A 289 5.46 -12.25 6.20
CA ASP A 289 6.17 -11.43 7.17
C ASP A 289 5.22 -10.43 7.85
N VAL A 290 5.33 -10.33 9.15
CA VAL A 290 4.71 -9.28 9.97
C VAL A 290 5.75 -8.20 10.21
N ILE A 291 5.55 -7.03 9.64
CA ILE A 291 6.40 -5.86 9.82
C ILE A 291 5.85 -5.06 11.00
N LEU A 292 6.69 -4.78 11.97
CA LEU A 292 6.35 -4.13 13.22
C LEU A 292 7.17 -2.86 13.38
N VAL A 293 6.51 -1.74 13.57
CA VAL A 293 7.16 -0.49 14.00
C VAL A 293 7.06 -0.42 15.52
N THR A 294 8.20 -0.43 16.19
CA THR A 294 8.27 -0.31 17.64
C THR A 294 8.84 1.07 18.04
N ASN A 295 8.92 1.33 19.33
CA ASN A 295 9.52 2.55 19.88
C ASN A 295 11.02 2.70 19.58
N ASP A 296 11.71 1.63 19.20
CA ASP A 296 13.18 1.63 19.02
C ASP A 296 13.65 0.95 17.73
N SER A 297 12.75 0.30 16.99
CA SER A 297 13.14 -0.43 15.79
C SER A 297 11.97 -0.74 14.85
N ILE A 298 12.30 -1.03 13.59
CA ILE A 298 11.41 -1.75 12.68
C ILE A 298 11.85 -3.22 12.68
N GLN A 299 10.92 -4.11 12.95
CA GLN A 299 11.18 -5.54 13.05
C GLN A 299 10.38 -6.29 12.00
N LYS A 300 10.89 -7.46 11.62
CA LYS A 300 10.24 -8.42 10.74
C LYS A 300 10.14 -9.77 11.46
N TYR A 301 8.93 -10.23 11.64
CA TYR A 301 8.63 -11.56 12.15
C TYR A 301 8.04 -12.44 11.05
N ASN A 302 8.67 -13.56 10.73
CA ASN A 302 8.16 -14.48 9.72
C ASN A 302 7.21 -15.50 10.33
N LEU A 303 5.98 -15.54 9.85
CA LEU A 303 4.90 -16.40 10.39
C LEU A 303 5.17 -17.90 10.22
N SER A 304 5.88 -18.29 9.16
CA SER A 304 6.16 -19.71 8.86
C SER A 304 7.34 -20.23 9.64
N THR A 305 8.40 -19.45 9.78
CA THR A 305 9.65 -19.89 10.46
C THR A 305 9.71 -19.49 11.92
N GLY A 306 8.91 -18.52 12.37
CA GLY A 306 8.96 -17.96 13.72
C GLY A 306 10.19 -17.09 13.98
N VAL A 307 10.95 -16.74 12.96
CA VAL A 307 12.16 -15.92 13.11
C VAL A 307 11.77 -14.44 13.20
N ASN A 308 12.26 -13.76 14.25
CA ASN A 308 12.18 -12.32 14.41
C ASN A 308 13.53 -11.68 14.15
N SER A 309 13.59 -10.64 13.35
CA SER A 309 14.80 -9.90 12.99
C SER A 309 14.55 -8.39 12.97
N GLU A 310 15.54 -7.60 13.38
CA GLU A 310 15.53 -6.16 13.24
C GLU A 310 15.91 -5.78 11.81
N ILE A 311 15.10 -4.90 11.19
CA ILE A 311 15.34 -4.35 9.86
C ILE A 311 16.08 -3.01 9.99
N HIS A 312 15.62 -2.15 10.91
CA HIS A 312 16.13 -0.80 11.08
C HIS A 312 15.99 -0.38 12.54
N SER A 313 17.05 0.19 13.10
CA SER A 313 17.05 0.77 14.45
C SER A 313 16.47 2.18 14.40
N LEU A 314 15.57 2.50 15.31
CA LEU A 314 14.95 3.81 15.45
C LEU A 314 15.49 4.50 16.72
N ASP A 315 15.88 5.75 16.61
CA ASP A 315 16.15 6.58 17.78
C ASP A 315 14.98 7.55 17.99
N ALA A 316 14.26 7.39 19.07
CA ALA A 316 13.09 8.21 19.41
C ALA A 316 13.41 9.73 19.47
N ASN A 317 14.68 10.11 19.69
CA ASN A 317 15.11 11.51 19.68
C ASN A 317 15.45 12.03 18.28
N GLN A 318 15.66 11.14 17.33
CA GLN A 318 16.08 11.46 15.96
C GLN A 318 15.01 11.16 14.92
N THR A 319 14.19 10.14 15.14
CA THR A 319 13.12 9.76 14.21
C THR A 319 11.91 10.66 14.39
N ASN A 320 11.63 11.51 13.39
CA ASN A 320 10.51 12.46 13.43
C ASN A 320 9.22 11.88 12.86
N TYR A 321 9.35 11.14 11.77
CA TYR A 321 8.21 10.54 11.06
C TYR A 321 8.59 9.18 10.54
N ILE A 322 7.62 8.26 10.54
CA ILE A 322 7.73 6.95 9.92
C ILE A 322 6.40 6.58 9.28
N THR A 323 6.45 5.86 8.18
CA THR A 323 5.27 5.33 7.50
C THR A 323 5.60 4.03 6.79
N LEU A 324 4.70 3.05 6.88
CA LEU A 324 4.81 1.77 6.20
C LEU A 324 4.02 1.78 4.90
N SER A 325 4.57 1.13 3.88
CA SER A 325 3.91 0.73 2.64
C SER A 325 3.90 -0.80 2.56
N ASP A 326 3.25 -1.36 1.55
CA ASP A 326 3.24 -2.82 1.35
C ASP A 326 4.60 -3.39 0.95
N ASN A 327 5.56 -2.56 0.54
CA ASN A 327 6.84 -3.01 -0.02
C ASN A 327 8.08 -2.35 0.59
N TYR A 328 7.91 -1.32 1.39
CA TYR A 328 9.00 -0.55 1.98
C TYR A 328 8.50 0.29 3.15
N PHE A 329 9.43 0.77 3.96
CA PHE A 329 9.15 1.87 4.88
C PHE A 329 9.82 3.16 4.42
N ALA A 330 9.28 4.28 4.88
CA ALA A 330 9.93 5.57 4.77
C ALA A 330 9.97 6.24 6.15
N ALA A 331 11.10 6.86 6.46
CA ALA A 331 11.30 7.60 7.70
C ALA A 331 11.94 8.96 7.43
N VAL A 332 11.73 9.90 8.34
CA VAL A 332 12.48 11.15 8.41
C VAL A 332 13.21 11.18 9.73
N GLU A 333 14.52 11.31 9.66
CA GLU A 333 15.41 11.34 10.82
C GLU A 333 16.21 12.64 10.88
N THR A 334 16.44 13.16 12.09
CA THR A 334 17.30 14.30 12.33
C THR A 334 18.67 13.82 12.80
N ASN A 335 19.72 14.23 12.12
CA ASN A 335 21.10 13.96 12.52
C ASN A 335 21.90 15.26 12.44
N LYS A 336 22.32 15.81 13.60
CA LYS A 336 23.14 17.04 13.69
C LYS A 336 22.59 18.18 12.81
N ASP A 337 21.36 18.56 13.03
CA ASP A 337 20.65 19.64 12.30
C ASP A 337 20.36 19.37 10.80
N LYS A 338 20.59 18.15 10.35
CA LYS A 338 20.22 17.67 9.02
C LYS A 338 19.03 16.75 9.09
N PHE A 339 18.11 16.91 8.16
CA PHE A 339 16.94 16.07 8.02
C PHE A 339 17.17 15.08 6.89
N ASN A 340 17.13 13.79 7.22
CA ASN A 340 17.36 12.73 6.27
C ASN A 340 16.04 11.98 6.02
N PHE A 341 15.65 11.89 4.77
CA PHE A 341 14.57 11.01 4.33
C PHE A 341 15.16 9.67 3.93
N ILE A 342 14.73 8.62 4.60
CA ILE A 342 15.24 7.26 4.45
C ILE A 342 14.13 6.39 3.87
N THR A 343 14.46 5.55 2.90
CA THR A 343 13.59 4.45 2.44
C THR A 343 14.38 3.15 2.41
N ASP A 344 13.77 2.08 2.88
CA ASP A 344 14.32 0.74 2.74
C ASP A 344 13.19 -0.26 2.47
N LYS A 345 13.50 -1.28 1.68
CA LYS A 345 12.67 -2.47 1.58
C LYS A 345 12.84 -3.29 2.85
N PHE A 346 11.85 -4.08 3.19
CA PHE A 346 11.90 -4.94 4.38
C PHE A 346 12.91 -6.10 4.28
N ASP A 347 13.89 -6.01 3.40
CA ASP A 347 14.96 -7.00 3.19
C ASP A 347 16.34 -6.53 3.64
N ASN A 348 16.43 -5.30 4.17
CA ASN A 348 17.67 -4.68 4.64
C ASN A 348 18.78 -4.56 3.57
N THR A 349 18.41 -4.56 2.29
CA THR A 349 19.39 -4.63 1.19
C THR A 349 19.66 -3.31 0.48
N SER A 350 18.82 -2.30 0.68
CA SER A 350 18.95 -1.06 -0.10
C SER A 350 18.37 0.16 0.60
N ILE A 351 19.09 0.66 1.61
CA ILE A 351 18.76 1.94 2.24
C ILE A 351 19.08 3.06 1.25
N SER A 352 18.06 3.86 0.93
CA SER A 352 18.24 5.13 0.24
C SER A 352 18.14 6.26 1.25
N ASN A 353 19.02 7.24 1.16
CA ASN A 353 19.07 8.40 2.05
C ASN A 353 19.15 9.67 1.22
N ILE A 354 18.23 10.61 1.49
CA ILE A 354 18.20 11.93 0.85
C ILE A 354 18.20 12.99 1.95
N GLU A 355 19.11 13.95 1.87
CA GLU A 355 19.10 15.12 2.73
C GLU A 355 17.96 16.07 2.33
N LEU A 356 17.06 16.37 3.27
CA LEU A 356 16.00 17.36 3.13
C LEU A 356 16.49 18.72 3.62
N ASN A 357 16.07 19.78 2.92
CA ASN A 357 16.45 21.15 3.31
C ASN A 357 15.74 21.64 4.58
N VAL A 358 14.58 21.10 4.88
CA VAL A 358 13.72 21.48 6.02
C VAL A 358 13.05 20.25 6.60
N LEU A 359 12.73 20.29 7.90
CA LEU A 359 11.88 19.28 8.52
C LEU A 359 10.47 19.33 7.90
N PRO A 360 9.95 18.24 7.38
CA PRO A 360 8.59 18.21 6.87
C PRO A 360 7.55 18.36 8.00
N LYS A 361 6.33 18.71 7.65
CA LYS A 361 5.21 18.72 8.59
C LYS A 361 4.70 17.31 8.88
N TYR A 362 4.68 16.48 7.84
CA TYR A 362 4.35 15.05 7.92
C TYR A 362 4.75 14.35 6.62
N ILE A 363 4.71 13.02 6.64
CA ILE A 363 4.86 12.18 5.45
C ILE A 363 3.68 11.23 5.30
N LYS A 364 3.35 10.86 4.06
CA LYS A 364 2.26 9.93 3.77
C LYS A 364 2.62 9.03 2.59
N ASN A 365 2.43 7.72 2.73
CA ASN A 365 2.67 6.76 1.66
C ASN A 365 1.40 6.52 0.82
N SER A 366 1.61 6.27 -0.47
CA SER A 366 0.64 5.69 -1.38
C SER A 366 1.37 4.85 -2.41
N GLY A 367 1.06 3.56 -2.50
CA GLY A 367 1.71 2.62 -3.41
C GLY A 367 3.24 2.62 -3.29
N LEU A 368 3.93 3.03 -4.34
CA LEU A 368 5.41 3.11 -4.41
C LEU A 368 5.96 4.51 -4.13
N LEU A 369 5.12 5.44 -3.70
CA LEU A 369 5.45 6.84 -3.52
C LEU A 369 5.25 7.28 -2.07
N THR A 370 6.15 8.14 -1.58
CA THR A 370 6.01 8.88 -0.33
C THR A 370 5.89 10.37 -0.62
N TYR A 371 4.87 10.97 -0.06
CA TYR A 371 4.60 12.41 -0.13
C TYR A 371 5.15 13.07 1.14
N VAL A 372 6.15 13.89 0.96
CA VAL A 372 6.83 14.65 2.03
C VAL A 372 6.28 16.07 2.01
N VAL A 373 5.41 16.39 2.97
CA VAL A 373 4.71 17.68 3.03
C VAL A 373 5.52 18.65 3.89
N SER A 374 5.94 19.77 3.30
CA SER A 374 6.67 20.85 3.94
C SER A 374 5.85 22.14 3.94
N GLU A 375 6.40 23.26 4.43
CA GLU A 375 5.68 24.55 4.49
C GLU A 375 5.19 25.03 3.13
N ASN A 376 6.03 24.95 2.10
CA ASN A 376 5.80 25.58 0.80
C ASN A 376 5.80 24.59 -0.37
N ASN A 377 6.02 23.30 -0.11
CA ASN A 377 6.06 22.29 -1.15
C ASN A 377 5.67 20.91 -0.64
N ILE A 378 5.28 20.04 -1.57
CA ILE A 378 5.14 18.61 -1.38
C ILE A 378 6.13 17.94 -2.32
N SER A 379 7.12 17.26 -1.77
CA SER A 379 8.05 16.43 -2.54
C SER A 379 7.51 15.02 -2.63
N VAL A 380 7.36 14.52 -3.84
CA VAL A 380 6.95 13.13 -4.12
C VAL A 380 8.21 12.32 -4.36
N ILE A 381 8.47 11.34 -3.51
CA ILE A 381 9.68 10.54 -3.51
C ILE A 381 9.30 9.08 -3.68
N ASN A 382 9.98 8.38 -4.59
CA ASN A 382 9.72 6.95 -4.78
C ASN A 382 10.49 6.08 -3.76
N LYS A 383 10.16 4.79 -3.72
CA LYS A 383 10.78 3.80 -2.83
C LYS A 383 12.31 3.63 -2.99
N TRP A 384 12.90 4.17 -4.06
CA TRP A 384 14.36 4.18 -4.27
C TRP A 384 15.01 5.50 -3.85
N GLY A 385 14.24 6.40 -3.21
CA GLY A 385 14.73 7.70 -2.78
C GLY A 385 14.90 8.71 -3.91
N ILE A 386 14.21 8.57 -5.03
CA ILE A 386 14.28 9.53 -6.13
C ILE A 386 13.11 10.50 -6.01
N VAL A 387 13.39 11.80 -5.97
CA VAL A 387 12.36 12.84 -6.06
C VAL A 387 11.80 12.82 -7.49
N VAL A 388 10.56 12.37 -7.63
CA VAL A 388 9.88 12.25 -8.93
C VAL A 388 9.10 13.51 -9.28
N LYS A 389 8.65 14.28 -8.25
CA LYS A 389 7.92 15.53 -8.45
C LYS A 389 8.05 16.43 -7.24
N ASN A 390 8.02 17.76 -7.48
CA ASN A 390 7.78 18.77 -6.47
C ASN A 390 6.52 19.55 -6.83
N ILE A 391 5.67 19.80 -5.84
CA ILE A 391 4.40 20.52 -5.97
C ILE A 391 4.49 21.74 -5.05
N ASP A 392 4.51 22.93 -5.64
CA ASP A 392 4.51 24.16 -4.87
C ASP A 392 3.12 24.38 -4.26
N ILE A 393 3.08 24.68 -2.98
CA ILE A 393 1.87 25.00 -2.21
C ILE A 393 2.05 26.34 -1.50
N LYS A 394 0.96 27.06 -1.29
CA LYS A 394 1.01 28.35 -0.59
C LYS A 394 1.01 28.19 0.92
N LEU A 395 0.32 27.17 1.41
CA LEU A 395 0.18 26.80 2.81
C LEU A 395 0.19 25.28 2.94
N PRO A 396 0.74 24.73 4.01
CA PRO A 396 0.69 23.29 4.21
C PRO A 396 -0.76 22.85 4.45
N PRO A 397 -1.25 21.83 3.74
CA PRO A 397 -2.55 21.23 4.01
C PRO A 397 -2.53 20.49 5.35
N THR A 398 -3.68 20.38 6.02
CA THR A 398 -3.82 19.60 7.26
C THR A 398 -3.74 18.11 7.02
N ASP A 399 -4.15 17.66 5.84
CA ASP A 399 -3.99 16.29 5.34
C ASP A 399 -3.96 16.28 3.81
N ILE A 400 -3.52 15.17 3.22
CA ILE A 400 -3.58 14.93 1.78
C ILE A 400 -4.24 13.59 1.52
N VAL A 401 -5.01 13.49 0.44
CA VAL A 401 -5.56 12.23 -0.06
C VAL A 401 -5.10 12.01 -1.48
N ILE A 402 -4.38 10.91 -1.68
CA ILE A 402 -3.90 10.46 -2.98
C ILE A 402 -4.97 9.55 -3.58
N PHE A 403 -5.42 9.80 -4.80
CA PHE A 403 -6.48 9.04 -5.46
C PHE A 403 -6.30 9.03 -6.99
N ASN A 404 -7.24 8.42 -7.72
CA ASN A 404 -7.19 8.28 -9.17
C ASN A 404 -5.88 7.60 -9.63
N LYS A 405 -5.53 6.46 -9.02
CA LYS A 405 -4.30 5.69 -9.30
C LYS A 405 -3.05 6.58 -9.19
N GLU A 406 -2.95 7.32 -8.07
CA GLU A 406 -1.83 8.23 -7.78
C GLU A 406 -1.63 9.38 -8.79
N LYS A 407 -2.67 9.69 -9.60
CA LYS A 407 -2.64 10.79 -10.59
C LYS A 407 -3.32 12.06 -10.09
N SER A 408 -3.90 12.04 -8.90
CA SER A 408 -4.58 13.18 -8.30
C SER A 408 -4.32 13.27 -6.82
N LEU A 409 -4.18 14.49 -6.33
CA LEU A 409 -3.90 14.81 -4.94
C LEU A 409 -4.96 15.79 -4.44
N ALA A 410 -5.72 15.40 -3.43
CA ALA A 410 -6.57 16.33 -2.68
C ALA A 410 -5.75 16.93 -1.54
N LEU A 411 -5.62 18.23 -1.51
CA LEU A 411 -5.03 19.03 -0.44
C LEU A 411 -6.16 19.47 0.47
N ILE A 412 -6.16 18.97 1.70
CA ILE A 412 -7.22 19.22 2.68
C ILE A 412 -6.81 20.43 3.53
N TYR A 413 -7.66 21.46 3.54
CA TYR A 413 -7.54 22.64 4.39
C TYR A 413 -8.75 22.70 5.32
N SER A 414 -8.71 23.56 6.32
CA SER A 414 -9.79 23.70 7.30
C SER A 414 -11.16 24.08 6.69
N ASN A 415 -11.18 24.75 5.55
CA ASN A 415 -12.40 25.30 4.93
C ASN A 415 -12.60 24.91 3.47
N ARG A 416 -11.67 24.19 2.86
CA ARG A 416 -11.74 23.78 1.45
C ARG A 416 -10.86 22.58 1.16
N ILE A 417 -11.13 21.96 0.03
CA ILE A 417 -10.28 20.94 -0.58
C ILE A 417 -9.81 21.48 -1.94
N GLU A 418 -8.53 21.38 -2.22
CA GLU A 418 -7.97 21.68 -3.53
C GLU A 418 -7.52 20.37 -4.19
N ILE A 419 -7.98 20.09 -5.41
CA ILE A 419 -7.56 18.92 -6.17
C ILE A 419 -6.49 19.35 -7.17
N ALA A 420 -5.29 18.82 -6.99
CA ALA A 420 -4.16 18.97 -7.91
C ALA A 420 -4.00 17.69 -8.74
N LYS A 421 -3.65 17.81 -10.01
CA LYS A 421 -3.25 16.67 -10.86
C LYS A 421 -1.75 16.45 -10.74
N LEU A 422 -1.38 15.20 -10.52
CA LEU A 422 0.01 14.75 -10.38
C LEU A 422 0.65 14.42 -11.73
#